data_f9a1ec1089e1db4191ed0721c8cab6cc
#
_entry.id   f9a1ec1089e1db4191ed0721c8cab6cc
#
_cell.length_a   1.000
_cell.length_b   1.000
_cell.length_c   1.000
_cell.angle_alpha   90.00
_cell.angle_beta   90.00
_cell.angle_gamma   90.00
#
_symmetry.space_group_name_H-M   'P 1'
#
loop_
_entity.id
_entity.type
_entity.pdbx_description
1 polymer ?
#
loop_
_entity_poly.entity_id
_entity_poly.type
_entity_poly.pdbx_seq_one_letter_code
_entity_poly.pdbx_strand_id
1 'polypeptide(L)'
;AERLESLRQLGFNRLSFGVQDFDPDVQKAVHRVQPAEQVFALVASARRIGFDSVNVDLIYGLPKQNPQSFARTLEQVCELRPDRIALYAYAHLPERFKPQRRIIMIDLPLPDAKVSMLASALKTFMQAGYVYIGMDHFALPEDALAIAKRQGRLHRNFQGYSTQPDCDLVGLGVSAIGKVGATYSQNVKTLDEYQYLIDQGRLPVARGLALSRDDILRRSVIMAL
;
A
#
# COMPACT_ATOMS: atom_id res chain seq x y z
N ALA A 1 -4.10 7.66 -19.00
CA ALA A 1 -3.31 8.88 -18.97
C ALA A 1 -4.12 10.05 -18.40
N GLU A 2 -5.28 10.40 -18.96
CA GLU A 2 -6.12 11.54 -18.59
C GLU A 2 -6.41 11.66 -17.06
N ARG A 3 -6.79 10.54 -16.40
CA ARG A 3 -7.01 10.54 -14.94
C ARG A 3 -5.74 10.85 -14.14
N LEU A 4 -4.58 10.42 -14.61
CA LEU A 4 -3.30 10.74 -13.95
C LEU A 4 -2.96 12.23 -14.13
N GLU A 5 -3.21 12.79 -15.28
CA GLU A 5 -3.02 14.21 -15.56
C GLU A 5 -3.92 15.07 -14.66
N SER A 6 -5.21 14.71 -14.54
CA SER A 6 -6.14 15.37 -13.61
C SER A 6 -5.66 15.32 -12.16
N LEU A 7 -5.19 14.16 -11.69
CA LEU A 7 -4.64 14.02 -10.34
C LEU A 7 -3.39 14.91 -10.16
N ARG A 8 -2.51 14.96 -11.15
CA ARG A 8 -1.31 15.80 -11.07
C ARG A 8 -1.65 17.30 -11.05
N GLN A 9 -2.64 17.72 -11.83
CA GLN A 9 -3.16 19.11 -11.82
C GLN A 9 -3.77 19.50 -10.48
N LEU A 10 -4.42 18.54 -9.78
CA LEU A 10 -4.93 18.72 -8.42
C LEU A 10 -3.83 18.76 -7.34
N GLY A 11 -2.56 18.58 -7.70
CA GLY A 11 -1.43 18.66 -6.79
C GLY A 11 -0.98 17.31 -6.22
N PHE A 12 -1.59 16.19 -6.61
CA PHE A 12 -1.09 14.87 -6.21
C PHE A 12 0.27 14.62 -6.86
N ASN A 13 1.25 14.19 -6.08
CA ASN A 13 2.62 14.00 -6.55
C ASN A 13 3.17 12.58 -6.31
N ARG A 14 2.40 11.72 -5.66
CA ARG A 14 2.76 10.31 -5.40
C ARG A 14 1.61 9.40 -5.77
N LEU A 15 1.95 8.21 -6.27
CA LEU A 15 0.98 7.19 -6.64
C LEU A 15 1.31 5.86 -5.97
N SER A 16 0.27 5.09 -5.66
CA SER A 16 0.40 3.68 -5.26
C SER A 16 -0.49 2.82 -6.15
N PHE A 17 0.11 1.76 -6.71
CA PHE A 17 -0.58 0.79 -7.55
C PHE A 17 -0.59 -0.57 -6.89
N GLY A 18 -1.77 -1.10 -6.60
CA GLY A 18 -1.91 -2.47 -6.13
C GLY A 18 -1.72 -3.46 -7.28
N VAL A 19 -0.52 -3.94 -7.50
CA VAL A 19 -0.21 -5.00 -8.49
C VAL A 19 -0.54 -6.38 -7.95
N GLN A 20 -0.18 -6.63 -6.71
CA GLN A 20 -0.34 -7.87 -5.95
C GLN A 20 0.54 -9.02 -6.49
N ASP A 21 0.40 -9.41 -7.74
CA ASP A 21 1.17 -10.42 -8.45
C ASP A 21 1.03 -10.22 -9.97
N PHE A 22 2.04 -10.63 -10.75
CA PHE A 22 1.98 -10.62 -12.21
C PHE A 22 1.61 -11.99 -12.82
N ASP A 23 1.63 -13.07 -12.05
CA ASP A 23 1.26 -14.40 -12.55
C ASP A 23 -0.23 -14.45 -12.90
N PRO A 24 -0.60 -14.82 -14.15
CA PRO A 24 -1.99 -14.81 -14.60
C PRO A 24 -2.90 -15.76 -13.84
N ASP A 25 -2.39 -16.89 -13.34
CA ASP A 25 -3.19 -17.86 -12.61
C ASP A 25 -3.46 -17.41 -11.18
N VAL A 26 -2.49 -16.74 -10.57
CA VAL A 26 -2.66 -16.06 -9.28
C VAL A 26 -3.69 -14.93 -9.43
N GLN A 27 -3.56 -14.08 -10.46
CA GLN A 27 -4.51 -12.99 -10.73
C GLN A 27 -5.95 -13.50 -10.93
N LYS A 28 -6.13 -14.59 -11.69
CA LYS A 28 -7.45 -15.23 -11.87
C LYS A 28 -8.00 -15.75 -10.53
N ALA A 29 -7.16 -16.40 -9.72
CA ALA A 29 -7.57 -16.98 -8.45
C ALA A 29 -8.07 -15.92 -7.44
N VAL A 30 -7.53 -14.71 -7.51
CA VAL A 30 -7.98 -13.57 -6.68
C VAL A 30 -8.97 -12.64 -7.40
N HIS A 31 -9.44 -13.01 -8.59
CA HIS A 31 -10.36 -12.22 -9.42
C HIS A 31 -9.87 -10.79 -9.72
N ARG A 32 -8.56 -10.63 -9.90
CA ARG A 32 -7.93 -9.35 -10.21
C ARG A 32 -6.95 -9.50 -11.37
N VAL A 33 -7.49 -9.60 -12.56
CA VAL A 33 -6.69 -9.71 -13.79
C VAL A 33 -6.23 -8.34 -14.23
N GLN A 34 -4.91 -8.13 -14.23
CA GLN A 34 -4.26 -6.90 -14.63
C GLN A 34 -2.98 -7.24 -15.40
N PRO A 35 -3.00 -7.18 -16.74
CA PRO A 35 -1.83 -7.49 -17.55
C PRO A 35 -0.61 -6.65 -17.20
N ALA A 36 0.57 -7.26 -17.19
CA ALA A 36 1.82 -6.58 -16.84
C ALA A 36 2.06 -5.34 -17.72
N GLU A 37 1.80 -5.45 -19.02
CA GLU A 37 1.98 -4.36 -19.99
C GLU A 37 1.17 -3.11 -19.61
N GLN A 38 -0.03 -3.29 -19.06
CA GLN A 38 -0.87 -2.17 -18.60
C GLN A 38 -0.24 -1.47 -17.39
N VAL A 39 0.34 -2.24 -16.46
CA VAL A 39 1.04 -1.68 -15.29
C VAL A 39 2.28 -0.92 -15.72
N PHE A 40 3.09 -1.50 -16.62
CA PHE A 40 4.28 -0.85 -17.17
C PHE A 40 3.92 0.47 -17.89
N ALA A 41 2.90 0.44 -18.74
CA ALA A 41 2.42 1.64 -19.44
C ALA A 41 1.90 2.71 -18.47
N LEU A 42 1.22 2.30 -17.39
CA LEU A 42 0.70 3.20 -16.37
C LEU A 42 1.84 3.88 -15.59
N VAL A 43 2.84 3.12 -15.15
CA VAL A 43 4.01 3.64 -14.44
C VAL A 43 4.84 4.57 -15.34
N ALA A 44 5.06 4.18 -16.61
CA ALA A 44 5.74 5.04 -17.59
C ALA A 44 4.98 6.36 -17.80
N SER A 45 3.65 6.31 -17.86
CA SER A 45 2.80 7.51 -17.97
C SER A 45 2.90 8.39 -16.73
N ALA A 46 2.87 7.79 -15.53
CA ALA A 46 3.02 8.52 -14.27
C ALA A 46 4.35 9.29 -14.22
N ARG A 47 5.45 8.66 -14.61
CA ARG A 47 6.77 9.28 -14.68
C ARG A 47 6.82 10.44 -15.70
N ARG A 48 6.26 10.24 -16.89
CA ARG A 48 6.20 11.28 -17.93
C ARG A 48 5.37 12.50 -17.49
N ILE A 49 4.29 12.28 -16.73
CA ILE A 49 3.43 13.35 -16.19
C ILE A 49 4.12 14.09 -15.03
N GLY A 50 5.18 13.54 -14.45
CA GLY A 50 5.98 14.18 -13.40
C GLY A 50 5.52 13.86 -11.98
N PHE A 51 5.01 12.64 -11.73
CA PHE A 51 4.86 12.17 -10.36
C PHE A 51 6.23 11.90 -9.74
N ASP A 52 6.40 12.34 -8.50
CA ASP A 52 7.69 12.30 -7.79
C ASP A 52 8.05 10.89 -7.28
N SER A 53 7.06 10.06 -7.01
CA SER A 53 7.25 8.70 -6.49
C SER A 53 6.09 7.79 -6.87
N VAL A 54 6.43 6.58 -7.29
CA VAL A 54 5.49 5.50 -7.61
C VAL A 54 5.74 4.34 -6.68
N ASN A 55 4.73 3.97 -5.90
CA ASN A 55 4.74 2.77 -5.07
C ASN A 55 3.98 1.63 -5.74
N VAL A 56 4.47 0.41 -5.55
CA VAL A 56 3.80 -0.81 -5.99
C VAL A 56 3.55 -1.71 -4.79
N ASP A 57 2.28 -2.12 -4.62
CA ASP A 57 1.90 -3.07 -3.59
C ASP A 57 1.93 -4.49 -4.15
N LEU A 58 2.60 -5.39 -3.45
CA LEU A 58 2.70 -6.82 -3.74
C LEU A 58 2.15 -7.63 -2.57
N ILE A 59 1.66 -8.82 -2.87
CA ILE A 59 1.21 -9.76 -1.82
C ILE A 59 1.85 -11.12 -2.07
N TYR A 60 2.56 -11.66 -1.07
CA TYR A 60 3.02 -13.03 -1.08
C TYR A 60 2.10 -13.94 -0.27
N GLY A 61 2.02 -15.19 -0.66
CA GLY A 61 1.13 -16.17 -0.03
C GLY A 61 -0.29 -16.18 -0.59
N LEU A 62 -0.51 -15.60 -1.78
CA LEU A 62 -1.77 -15.67 -2.51
C LEU A 62 -2.07 -17.10 -3.00
N PRO A 63 -3.35 -17.46 -3.28
CA PRO A 63 -3.69 -18.75 -3.85
C PRO A 63 -2.96 -18.96 -5.18
N LYS A 64 -2.52 -20.20 -5.42
CA LYS A 64 -1.72 -20.66 -6.59
C LYS A 64 -0.30 -20.07 -6.68
N GLN A 65 0.07 -19.18 -5.81
CA GLN A 65 1.47 -18.74 -5.71
C GLN A 65 2.38 -19.86 -5.22
N ASN A 66 3.58 -19.89 -5.79
CA ASN A 66 4.69 -20.74 -5.34
C ASN A 66 6.01 -19.95 -5.45
N PRO A 67 7.12 -20.43 -4.85
CA PRO A 67 8.39 -19.71 -4.91
C PRO A 67 8.87 -19.38 -6.34
N GLN A 68 8.63 -20.26 -7.32
CA GLN A 68 9.06 -20.07 -8.70
C GLN A 68 8.20 -19.02 -9.43
N SER A 69 6.86 -19.08 -9.30
CA SER A 69 5.97 -18.07 -9.90
C SER A 69 6.21 -16.70 -9.29
N PHE A 70 6.40 -16.65 -7.96
CA PHE A 70 6.68 -15.40 -7.28
C PHE A 70 8.04 -14.80 -7.64
N ALA A 71 9.07 -15.63 -7.87
CA ALA A 71 10.36 -15.16 -8.35
C ALA A 71 10.24 -14.40 -9.69
N ARG A 72 9.43 -14.91 -10.64
CA ARG A 72 9.16 -14.21 -11.91
C ARG A 72 8.45 -12.86 -11.69
N THR A 73 7.52 -12.81 -10.75
CA THR A 73 6.87 -11.53 -10.35
C THR A 73 7.91 -10.54 -9.78
N LEU A 74 8.84 -11.00 -8.94
CA LEU A 74 9.90 -10.14 -8.40
C LEU A 74 10.83 -9.60 -9.50
N GLU A 75 11.19 -10.42 -10.49
CA GLU A 75 11.97 -10.00 -11.66
C GLU A 75 11.26 -8.88 -12.43
N GLN A 76 9.98 -9.06 -12.74
CA GLN A 76 9.16 -8.05 -13.43
C GLN A 76 9.03 -6.75 -12.62
N VAL A 77 8.92 -6.84 -11.29
CA VAL A 77 8.89 -5.66 -10.41
C VAL A 77 10.25 -4.94 -10.43
N CYS A 78 11.37 -5.68 -10.43
CA CYS A 78 12.69 -5.08 -10.56
C CYS A 78 12.87 -4.38 -11.92
N GLU A 79 12.35 -4.95 -13.02
CA GLU A 79 12.33 -4.33 -14.34
C GLU A 79 11.47 -3.06 -14.36
N LEU A 80 10.26 -3.12 -13.77
CA LEU A 80 9.36 -1.96 -13.61
C LEU A 80 10.02 -0.83 -12.81
N ARG A 81 10.91 -1.19 -11.87
CA ARG A 81 11.70 -0.30 -11.02
C ARG A 81 10.88 0.80 -10.35
N PRO A 82 9.82 0.48 -9.58
CA PRO A 82 9.09 1.50 -8.82
C PRO A 82 10.01 2.17 -7.78
N ASP A 83 9.67 3.37 -7.36
CA ASP A 83 10.43 4.09 -6.32
C ASP A 83 10.29 3.42 -4.96
N ARG A 84 9.12 2.82 -4.71
CA ARG A 84 8.79 2.09 -3.47
C ARG A 84 8.09 0.78 -3.78
N ILE A 85 8.28 -0.17 -2.88
CA ILE A 85 7.58 -1.46 -2.88
C ILE A 85 7.03 -1.70 -1.48
N ALA A 86 5.74 -2.04 -1.41
CA ALA A 86 5.11 -2.57 -0.19
C ALA A 86 4.78 -4.05 -0.43
N LEU A 87 5.34 -4.92 0.39
CA LEU A 87 5.23 -6.39 0.23
C LEU A 87 4.48 -6.99 1.41
N TYR A 88 3.20 -7.27 1.24
CA TYR A 88 2.34 -7.77 2.31
C TYR A 88 2.18 -9.28 2.30
N ALA A 89 2.06 -9.87 3.50
CA ALA A 89 1.64 -11.25 3.65
C ALA A 89 0.13 -11.39 3.43
N TYR A 90 -0.29 -12.35 2.61
CA TYR A 90 -1.70 -12.66 2.47
C TYR A 90 -2.27 -13.24 3.77
N ALA A 91 -3.30 -12.58 4.31
CA ALA A 91 -4.09 -13.06 5.44
C ALA A 91 -5.43 -13.62 4.95
N HIS A 92 -5.65 -14.93 5.14
CA HIS A 92 -6.89 -15.58 4.77
C HIS A 92 -7.89 -15.51 5.94
N LEU A 93 -8.88 -14.62 5.82
CA LEU A 93 -9.90 -14.32 6.83
C LEU A 93 -11.31 -14.31 6.21
N PRO A 94 -11.80 -15.45 5.70
CA PRO A 94 -13.07 -15.54 4.96
C PRO A 94 -14.30 -15.18 5.80
N GLU A 95 -14.19 -15.26 7.14
CA GLU A 95 -15.27 -14.82 8.05
C GLU A 95 -15.47 -13.30 7.97
N ARG A 96 -14.38 -12.55 7.79
CA ARG A 96 -14.39 -11.08 7.73
C ARG A 96 -14.58 -10.56 6.31
N PHE A 97 -13.97 -11.23 5.32
CA PHE A 97 -13.92 -10.77 3.93
C PHE A 97 -14.66 -11.74 3.02
N LYS A 98 -15.92 -11.41 2.70
CA LYS A 98 -16.78 -12.22 1.82
C LYS A 98 -16.11 -12.67 0.51
N PRO A 99 -15.33 -11.85 -0.22
CA PRO A 99 -14.65 -12.30 -1.44
C PRO A 99 -13.69 -13.46 -1.22
N GLN A 100 -13.05 -13.56 -0.04
CA GLN A 100 -12.11 -14.63 0.28
C GLN A 100 -12.76 -16.00 0.45
N ARG A 101 -14.09 -16.06 0.63
CA ARG A 101 -14.85 -17.31 0.71
C ARG A 101 -14.83 -18.12 -0.59
N ARG A 102 -14.44 -17.49 -1.72
CA ARG A 102 -14.30 -18.14 -3.02
C ARG A 102 -12.93 -18.75 -3.22
N ILE A 103 -11.99 -18.49 -2.35
CA ILE A 103 -10.62 -19.01 -2.42
C ILE A 103 -10.61 -20.44 -1.89
N ILE A 104 -10.07 -21.35 -2.69
CA ILE A 104 -9.95 -22.77 -2.34
C ILE A 104 -8.71 -22.92 -1.46
N MET A 105 -8.90 -23.46 -0.25
CA MET A 105 -7.83 -23.57 0.75
C MET A 105 -6.59 -24.36 0.28
N ILE A 106 -6.80 -25.38 -0.57
CA ILE A 106 -5.69 -26.21 -1.12
C ILE A 106 -4.80 -25.42 -2.10
N ASP A 107 -5.30 -24.31 -2.64
CA ASP A 107 -4.53 -23.43 -3.53
C ASP A 107 -3.61 -22.50 -2.76
N LEU A 108 -3.75 -22.41 -1.44
CA LEU A 108 -2.89 -21.57 -0.60
C LEU A 108 -1.52 -22.23 -0.39
N PRO A 109 -0.42 -21.47 -0.53
CA PRO A 109 0.91 -22.01 -0.29
C PRO A 109 1.10 -22.37 1.18
N LEU A 110 1.85 -23.44 1.42
CA LEU A 110 2.25 -23.88 2.75
C LEU A 110 3.12 -22.82 3.46
N PRO A 111 3.20 -22.82 4.80
CA PRO A 111 4.01 -21.87 5.57
C PRO A 111 5.47 -21.77 5.09
N ASP A 112 6.13 -22.90 4.84
CA ASP A 112 7.53 -22.93 4.37
C ASP A 112 7.70 -22.25 3.00
N ALA A 113 6.73 -22.41 2.11
CA ALA A 113 6.74 -21.73 0.83
C ALA A 113 6.58 -20.21 1.00
N LYS A 114 5.76 -19.76 1.96
CA LYS A 114 5.63 -18.32 2.28
C LYS A 114 6.94 -17.74 2.82
N VAL A 115 7.60 -18.45 3.73
CA VAL A 115 8.92 -18.05 4.24
C VAL A 115 9.95 -17.98 3.13
N SER A 116 9.97 -18.97 2.22
CA SER A 116 10.86 -18.99 1.06
C SER A 116 10.59 -17.80 0.11
N MET A 117 9.32 -17.48 -0.16
CA MET A 117 8.95 -16.32 -0.98
C MET A 117 9.42 -14.99 -0.35
N LEU A 118 9.20 -14.82 0.96
CA LEU A 118 9.65 -13.62 1.68
C LEU A 118 11.19 -13.48 1.63
N ALA A 119 11.91 -14.57 1.92
CA ALA A 119 13.37 -14.58 1.87
C ALA A 119 13.91 -14.25 0.46
N SER A 120 13.27 -14.81 -0.58
CA SER A 120 13.59 -14.51 -1.97
C SER A 120 13.34 -13.04 -2.30
N ALA A 121 12.22 -12.48 -1.88
CA ALA A 121 11.90 -11.07 -2.12
C ALA A 121 12.91 -10.13 -1.46
N LEU A 122 13.23 -10.36 -0.17
CA LEU A 122 14.27 -9.59 0.54
C LEU A 122 15.59 -9.59 -0.22
N LYS A 123 16.06 -10.79 -0.61
CA LYS A 123 17.30 -10.95 -1.36
C LYS A 123 17.25 -10.23 -2.71
N THR A 124 16.19 -10.45 -3.49
CA THR A 124 16.04 -9.89 -4.84
C THR A 124 15.99 -8.36 -4.80
N PHE A 125 15.20 -7.76 -3.93
CA PHE A 125 15.08 -6.30 -3.86
C PHE A 125 16.37 -5.65 -3.35
N MET A 126 17.05 -6.25 -2.37
CA MET A 126 18.34 -5.73 -1.90
C MET A 126 19.41 -5.82 -3.00
N GLN A 127 19.45 -6.92 -3.77
CA GLN A 127 20.35 -7.07 -4.91
C GLN A 127 20.04 -6.10 -6.06
N ALA A 128 18.74 -5.74 -6.24
CA ALA A 128 18.31 -4.72 -7.19
C ALA A 128 18.57 -3.27 -6.72
N GLY A 129 19.19 -3.09 -5.55
CA GLY A 129 19.60 -1.80 -5.00
C GLY A 129 18.53 -1.10 -4.13
N TYR A 130 17.46 -1.78 -3.78
CA TYR A 130 16.49 -1.22 -2.84
C TYR A 130 17.00 -1.26 -1.41
N VAL A 131 16.65 -0.23 -0.64
CA VAL A 131 16.85 -0.15 0.81
C VAL A 131 15.64 -0.73 1.51
N TYR A 132 15.85 -1.71 2.39
CA TYR A 132 14.79 -2.18 3.29
C TYR A 132 14.45 -1.09 4.31
N ILE A 133 13.27 -0.53 4.25
CA ILE A 133 12.83 0.56 5.12
C ILE A 133 12.44 0.04 6.50
N GLY A 134 11.66 -1.02 6.51
CA GLY A 134 11.18 -1.70 7.71
C GLY A 134 9.86 -2.41 7.42
N MET A 135 9.48 -3.36 8.27
CA MET A 135 8.29 -4.19 8.10
C MET A 135 8.18 -4.75 6.67
N ASP A 136 7.32 -4.20 5.86
CA ASP A 136 6.97 -4.70 4.53
C ASP A 136 7.42 -3.75 3.40
N HIS A 137 8.26 -2.75 3.70
CA HIS A 137 8.54 -1.66 2.78
C HIS A 137 10.00 -1.61 2.31
N PHE A 138 10.15 -1.35 1.01
CA PHE A 138 11.43 -1.09 0.35
C PHE A 138 11.35 0.22 -0.44
N ALA A 139 12.47 0.90 -0.60
CA ALA A 139 12.56 2.12 -1.39
C ALA A 139 13.90 2.21 -2.10
N LEU A 140 13.94 2.89 -3.24
CA LEU A 140 15.21 3.24 -3.87
C LEU A 140 16.03 4.15 -2.96
N PRO A 141 17.37 4.14 -3.04
CA PRO A 141 18.24 4.92 -2.16
C PRO A 141 17.98 6.43 -2.19
N GLU A 142 17.49 6.94 -3.33
CA GLU A 142 17.19 8.35 -3.57
C GLU A 142 15.78 8.74 -3.09
N ASP A 143 14.94 7.77 -2.76
CA ASP A 143 13.59 8.05 -2.26
C ASP A 143 13.64 8.71 -0.87
N ALA A 144 12.71 9.60 -0.64
CA ALA A 144 12.61 10.37 0.60
C ALA A 144 12.54 9.50 1.87
N LEU A 145 11.93 8.29 1.80
CA LEU A 145 11.89 7.36 2.95
C LEU A 145 13.28 6.78 3.25
N ALA A 146 14.05 6.38 2.22
CA ALA A 146 15.39 5.86 2.40
C ALA A 146 16.34 6.94 2.92
N ILE A 147 16.21 8.18 2.43
CA ILE A 147 16.96 9.33 2.93
C ILE A 147 16.59 9.60 4.39
N ALA A 148 15.31 9.66 4.73
CA ALA A 148 14.86 9.89 6.10
C ALA A 148 15.33 8.80 7.06
N LYS A 149 15.33 7.52 6.61
CA LYS A 149 15.88 6.41 7.39
C LYS A 149 17.36 6.61 7.71
N ARG A 150 18.19 6.93 6.71
CA ARG A 150 19.63 7.20 6.92
C ARG A 150 19.90 8.37 7.86
N GLN A 151 18.98 9.33 7.90
CA GLN A 151 19.09 10.54 8.73
C GLN A 151 18.43 10.39 10.11
N GLY A 152 17.88 9.23 10.46
CA GLY A 152 17.15 9.04 11.71
C GLY A 152 15.87 9.85 11.81
N ARG A 153 15.27 10.26 10.69
CA ARG A 153 14.05 11.08 10.58
C ARG A 153 12.87 10.35 9.96
N LEU A 154 12.93 9.01 9.96
CA LEU A 154 11.82 8.19 9.51
C LEU A 154 10.74 8.16 10.58
N HIS A 155 9.52 8.48 10.20
CA HIS A 155 8.34 8.42 11.05
C HIS A 155 7.37 7.35 10.57
N ARG A 156 6.49 6.93 11.46
CA ARG A 156 5.43 5.99 11.15
C ARG A 156 4.11 6.48 11.72
N ASN A 157 3.05 6.37 10.95
CA ASN A 157 1.69 6.58 11.39
C ASN A 157 0.83 5.33 11.11
N PHE A 158 -0.48 5.40 11.34
CA PHE A 158 -1.39 4.28 11.12
C PHE A 158 -1.54 3.87 9.64
N GLN A 159 -1.07 4.69 8.70
CA GLN A 159 -1.08 4.38 7.26
C GLN A 159 0.26 3.81 6.77
N GLY A 160 1.33 3.86 7.56
CA GLY A 160 2.65 3.37 7.20
C GLY A 160 3.77 4.38 7.46
N TYR A 161 4.88 4.23 6.74
CA TYR A 161 6.04 5.10 6.89
C TYR A 161 5.85 6.47 6.23
N SER A 162 6.36 7.50 6.89
CA SER A 162 6.29 8.89 6.46
C SER A 162 7.60 9.63 6.74
N THR A 163 7.88 10.64 5.95
CA THR A 163 8.96 11.61 6.21
C THR A 163 8.47 12.78 7.05
N GLN A 164 7.18 12.84 7.31
CA GLN A 164 6.58 13.90 8.13
C GLN A 164 6.46 13.42 9.56
N PRO A 165 6.80 14.27 10.55
CA PRO A 165 6.53 13.99 11.95
C PRO A 165 5.03 13.83 12.20
N ASP A 166 4.62 13.76 13.44
CA ASP A 166 3.22 13.56 13.86
C ASP A 166 2.31 14.74 13.46
N CYS A 167 2.06 14.87 12.17
CA CYS A 167 1.16 15.87 11.58
C CYS A 167 -0.30 15.45 11.65
N ASP A 168 -1.18 16.43 11.59
CA ASP A 168 -2.59 16.18 11.31
C ASP A 168 -2.76 15.57 9.90
N LEU A 169 -3.68 14.64 9.78
CA LEU A 169 -3.99 13.94 8.54
C LEU A 169 -5.46 14.14 8.19
N VAL A 170 -5.72 14.76 7.06
CA VAL A 170 -7.08 14.90 6.53
C VAL A 170 -7.30 13.84 5.46
N GLY A 171 -8.18 12.89 5.74
CA GLY A 171 -8.53 11.82 4.80
C GLY A 171 -9.59 12.29 3.79
N LEU A 172 -9.26 12.29 2.50
CA LEU A 172 -10.19 12.61 1.42
C LEU A 172 -10.76 11.36 0.77
N GLY A 173 -12.04 11.41 0.42
CA GLY A 173 -12.75 10.31 -0.26
C GLY A 173 -13.50 9.38 0.69
N VAL A 174 -14.23 8.42 0.08
CA VAL A 174 -15.02 7.41 0.80
C VAL A 174 -14.13 6.54 1.68
N SER A 175 -14.63 6.19 2.86
CA SER A 175 -13.95 5.38 3.88
C SER A 175 -12.60 5.91 4.38
N ALA A 176 -12.12 7.06 3.91
CA ALA A 176 -10.85 7.62 4.32
C ALA A 176 -10.82 7.90 5.82
N ILE A 177 -9.66 7.65 6.43
CA ILE A 177 -9.43 7.90 7.85
C ILE A 177 -8.58 9.15 7.99
N GLY A 178 -9.05 10.09 8.82
CA GLY A 178 -8.32 11.28 9.23
C GLY A 178 -7.90 11.21 10.70
N LYS A 179 -6.89 11.99 11.03
CA LYS A 179 -6.41 12.23 12.39
C LYS A 179 -6.13 13.72 12.54
N VAL A 180 -6.84 14.38 13.43
CA VAL A 180 -6.63 15.80 13.75
C VAL A 180 -6.51 15.95 15.26
N GLY A 181 -5.36 16.40 15.73
CA GLY A 181 -5.06 16.50 17.15
C GLY A 181 -5.23 15.16 17.87
N ALA A 182 -6.08 15.15 18.89
CA ALA A 182 -6.40 13.95 19.67
C ALA A 182 -7.66 13.21 19.17
N THR A 183 -8.00 13.33 17.88
CA THR A 183 -9.18 12.68 17.32
C THR A 183 -8.86 11.87 16.06
N TYR A 184 -9.59 10.77 15.87
CA TYR A 184 -9.64 10.05 14.61
C TYR A 184 -11.05 10.15 14.04
N SER A 185 -11.16 10.22 12.72
CA SER A 185 -12.44 10.21 12.00
C SER A 185 -12.38 9.25 10.83
N GLN A 186 -13.52 8.70 10.45
CA GLN A 186 -13.66 7.92 9.23
C GLN A 186 -14.84 8.40 8.42
N ASN A 187 -14.62 8.63 7.14
CA ASN A 187 -15.67 9.03 6.20
C ASN A 187 -16.64 7.88 5.90
N VAL A 188 -17.82 8.24 5.42
CA VAL A 188 -18.83 7.30 4.93
C VAL A 188 -18.26 6.38 3.85
N LYS A 189 -18.89 5.22 3.65
CA LYS A 189 -18.32 4.13 2.82
C LYS A 189 -18.89 4.09 1.40
N THR A 190 -19.98 4.80 1.12
CA THR A 190 -20.62 4.83 -0.19
C THR A 190 -20.33 6.16 -0.88
N LEU A 191 -20.20 6.12 -2.21
CA LEU A 191 -19.91 7.32 -3.00
C LEU A 191 -21.08 8.31 -2.97
N ASP A 192 -22.31 7.80 -3.08
CA ASP A 192 -23.53 8.62 -3.14
C ASP A 192 -23.72 9.41 -1.84
N GLU A 193 -23.55 8.74 -0.68
CA GLU A 193 -23.66 9.41 0.62
C GLU A 193 -22.52 10.41 0.83
N TYR A 194 -21.30 10.07 0.39
CA TYR A 194 -20.15 10.97 0.44
C TYR A 194 -20.41 12.24 -0.36
N GLN A 195 -20.85 12.10 -1.61
CA GLN A 195 -21.15 13.20 -2.51
C GLN A 195 -22.28 14.07 -1.94
N TYR A 196 -23.38 13.45 -1.49
CA TYR A 196 -24.49 14.16 -0.88
C TYR A 196 -24.07 15.05 0.30
N LEU A 197 -23.22 14.52 1.20
CA LEU A 197 -22.75 15.30 2.35
C LEU A 197 -21.85 16.46 1.93
N ILE A 198 -20.95 16.25 0.95
CA ILE A 198 -20.07 17.30 0.41
C ILE A 198 -20.91 18.41 -0.26
N ASP A 199 -21.91 18.05 -1.05
CA ASP A 199 -22.80 19.01 -1.72
C ASP A 199 -23.61 19.87 -0.73
N GLN A 200 -23.87 19.33 0.48
CA GLN A 200 -24.48 20.07 1.60
C GLN A 200 -23.47 20.91 2.41
N GLY A 201 -22.19 20.97 2.00
CA GLY A 201 -21.13 21.65 2.76
C GLY A 201 -20.79 20.98 4.10
N ARG A 202 -21.13 19.70 4.27
CA ARG A 202 -20.91 18.93 5.50
C ARG A 202 -19.72 18.01 5.36
N LEU A 203 -18.96 17.82 6.47
CA LEU A 203 -17.92 16.80 6.51
C LEU A 203 -18.57 15.41 6.41
N PRO A 204 -18.08 14.54 5.51
CA PRO A 204 -18.68 13.23 5.26
C PRO A 204 -18.27 12.17 6.30
N VAL A 205 -18.21 12.55 7.57
CA VAL A 205 -17.75 11.71 8.67
C VAL A 205 -18.89 10.79 9.13
N ALA A 206 -18.66 9.48 9.06
CA ALA A 206 -19.58 8.45 9.56
C ALA A 206 -19.36 8.15 11.05
N ARG A 207 -18.10 8.21 11.51
CA ARG A 207 -17.75 7.94 12.91
C ARG A 207 -16.44 8.62 13.29
N GLY A 208 -16.27 8.87 14.57
CA GLY A 208 -15.04 9.42 15.14
C GLY A 208 -14.72 8.83 16.51
N LEU A 209 -13.50 9.02 16.93
CA LEU A 209 -12.98 8.64 18.24
C LEU A 209 -12.17 9.81 18.79
N ALA A 210 -12.56 10.32 19.95
CA ALA A 210 -11.72 11.21 20.74
C ALA A 210 -10.82 10.37 21.66
N LEU A 211 -9.53 10.61 21.63
CA LEU A 211 -8.55 9.87 22.44
C LEU A 211 -8.65 10.28 23.91
N SER A 212 -8.67 9.30 24.80
CA SER A 212 -8.46 9.49 26.21
C SER A 212 -7.00 9.80 26.52
N ARG A 213 -6.69 10.21 27.76
CA ARG A 213 -5.31 10.41 28.23
C ARG A 213 -4.49 9.12 28.12
N ASP A 214 -5.09 7.97 28.41
CA ASP A 214 -4.44 6.67 28.31
C ASP A 214 -4.12 6.31 26.84
N ASP A 215 -5.05 6.59 25.91
CA ASP A 215 -4.80 6.38 24.47
C ASP A 215 -3.64 7.24 23.96
N ILE A 216 -3.56 8.51 24.41
CA ILE A 216 -2.48 9.43 24.05
C ILE A 216 -1.14 8.92 24.60
N LEU A 217 -1.12 8.44 25.85
CA LEU A 217 0.08 7.85 26.46
C LEU A 217 0.54 6.61 25.69
N ARG A 218 -0.36 5.66 25.42
CA ARG A 218 -0.07 4.44 24.64
C ARG A 218 0.46 4.78 23.25
N ARG A 219 -0.16 5.74 22.58
CA ARG A 219 0.30 6.25 21.30
C ARG A 219 1.73 6.80 21.38
N SER A 220 2.03 7.63 22.39
CA SER A 220 3.37 8.19 22.59
C SER A 220 4.43 7.09 22.75
N VAL A 221 4.12 6.02 23.50
CA VAL A 221 5.00 4.86 23.64
C VAL A 221 5.20 4.14 22.30
N ILE A 222 4.11 3.87 21.55
CA ILE A 222 4.19 3.19 20.24
C ILE A 222 5.00 4.00 19.23
N MET A 223 4.90 5.33 19.28
CA MET A 223 5.62 6.20 18.35
C MET A 223 7.11 6.39 18.73
N ALA A 224 7.50 6.02 19.96
CA ALA A 224 8.89 6.08 20.42
C ALA A 224 9.67 4.76 20.16
N LEU A 225 8.96 3.64 19.83
CA LEU A 225 9.53 2.34 19.47
C LEU A 225 9.83 2.25 17.97
#